data_ba8634e064e7b37e7b13801669e50c62
#
_entry.id   ba8634e064e7b37e7b13801669e50c62
#
_cell.length_a   1.000
_cell.length_b   1.000
_cell.length_c   1.000
_cell.angle_alpha   90.00
_cell.angle_beta   90.00
_cell.angle_gamma   90.00
#
_symmetry.space_group_name_H-M   'P 1'
#
loop_
_entity.id
_entity.type
_entity.pdbx_description
1 polymer ?
#
loop_
_entity_poly.entity_id
_entity_poly.type
_entity_poly.pdbx_seq_one_letter_code
_entity_poly.pdbx_strand_id
1 'polypeptide(L)'
;MVKRIVFHIASLRGGGAERVFVLMANELASRGHEVTLFTWNAEGPNAALRSAAVHLVDFGLLLRGEGYAKSATLKGIVRSANLFRRLNPDAVYSAPEFANLVMALSLMLARSRAKFFPSFHAAASLPASGLGARLAIWLSALVAARATKAIAVSAGVGRDIIARDFPESKVVVINNPLPPAVAPQRKSYAWQAALAAMGDGPVIATAGRLVPVKDHRTLLRAFAALRAGRPARLVIFGEGPLAAKLHACAEQIGIGQDVLFAGYVNDPAACYAAADLFVLTSTSEGFGNVLVEAMAAGVPVISTDAPHGPREILGDGRFGTLVPVGDAAALAKAMAETLDHPTPAAVLKNRAVDFTVDKIGNQYEALL
;
A
#
# COMPACT_ATOMS: atom_id res chain seq x y z
N MET A 1 -11.81 -21.75 17.58
CA MET A 1 -11.36 -21.36 18.95
C MET A 1 -10.89 -19.91 18.92
N VAL A 2 -11.21 -19.13 19.97
CA VAL A 2 -10.67 -17.77 20.15
C VAL A 2 -9.15 -17.81 20.27
N LYS A 3 -8.44 -16.95 19.54
CA LYS A 3 -6.98 -16.83 19.57
C LYS A 3 -6.60 -15.44 20.03
N ARG A 4 -5.46 -15.35 20.75
CA ARG A 4 -4.80 -14.09 21.10
C ARG A 4 -3.81 -13.71 20.02
N ILE A 5 -4.11 -12.66 19.28
CA ILE A 5 -3.40 -12.25 18.08
C ILE A 5 -2.76 -10.88 18.31
N VAL A 6 -1.50 -10.73 17.94
CA VAL A 6 -0.82 -9.45 17.96
C VAL A 6 -0.46 -9.05 16.53
N PHE A 7 -0.89 -7.86 16.12
CA PHE A 7 -0.40 -7.18 14.93
C PHE A 7 0.61 -6.12 15.35
N HIS A 8 1.80 -6.15 14.78
CA HIS A 8 2.82 -5.13 15.01
C HIS A 8 3.14 -4.35 13.75
N ILE A 9 2.98 -3.06 13.84
CA ILE A 9 3.45 -2.07 12.87
C ILE A 9 4.11 -0.91 13.63
N ALA A 10 5.24 -0.43 13.13
CA ALA A 10 6.04 0.54 13.88
C ALA A 10 5.31 1.86 14.16
N SER A 11 4.48 2.35 13.21
CA SER A 11 3.66 3.55 13.37
C SER A 11 2.33 3.42 12.63
N LEU A 12 1.40 4.36 12.84
CA LEU A 12 0.11 4.42 12.12
C LEU A 12 0.07 5.57 11.10
N ARG A 13 1.23 5.93 10.55
CA ARG A 13 1.36 6.93 9.47
C ARG A 13 0.58 6.49 8.23
N GLY A 14 0.38 7.38 7.26
CA GLY A 14 -0.48 7.17 6.09
C GLY A 14 0.04 6.17 5.04
N GLY A 15 0.83 5.16 5.41
CA GLY A 15 1.33 4.14 4.51
C GLY A 15 0.34 3.00 4.25
N GLY A 16 0.52 2.30 3.13
CA GLY A 16 -0.36 1.18 2.74
C GLY A 16 -0.24 -0.04 3.66
N ALA A 17 0.97 -0.38 4.12
CA ALA A 17 1.19 -1.50 5.05
C ALA A 17 0.52 -1.28 6.39
N GLU A 18 0.60 -0.04 6.94
CA GLU A 18 -0.06 0.36 8.17
C GLU A 18 -1.57 0.19 8.07
N ARG A 19 -2.16 0.64 6.94
CA ARG A 19 -3.59 0.50 6.68
C ARG A 19 -4.01 -0.98 6.61
N VAL A 20 -3.24 -1.81 5.93
CA VAL A 20 -3.48 -3.27 5.84
C VAL A 20 -3.53 -3.89 7.23
N PHE A 21 -2.57 -3.56 8.09
CA PHE A 21 -2.51 -4.14 9.44
C PHE A 21 -3.67 -3.71 10.33
N VAL A 22 -4.12 -2.45 10.21
CA VAL A 22 -5.32 -1.99 10.94
C VAL A 22 -6.57 -2.72 10.43
N LEU A 23 -6.73 -2.86 9.09
CA LEU A 23 -7.87 -3.56 8.50
C LEU A 23 -7.92 -5.03 8.93
N MET A 24 -6.79 -5.74 8.88
CA MET A 24 -6.73 -7.14 9.27
C MET A 24 -6.91 -7.33 10.79
N ALA A 25 -6.40 -6.42 11.60
CA ALA A 25 -6.67 -6.43 13.04
C ALA A 25 -8.15 -6.27 13.35
N ASN A 26 -8.82 -5.31 12.68
CA ASN A 26 -10.26 -5.12 12.82
C ASN A 26 -11.03 -6.34 12.37
N GLU A 27 -10.68 -6.94 11.25
CA GLU A 27 -11.33 -8.10 10.68
C GLU A 27 -11.25 -9.32 11.60
N LEU A 28 -10.04 -9.65 12.10
CA LEU A 28 -9.90 -10.79 13.00
C LEU A 28 -10.55 -10.53 14.37
N ALA A 29 -10.62 -9.28 14.82
CA ALA A 29 -11.39 -8.94 16.03
C ALA A 29 -12.91 -9.11 15.81
N SER A 30 -13.44 -8.73 14.63
CA SER A 30 -14.86 -8.93 14.30
C SER A 30 -15.26 -10.41 14.21
N ARG A 31 -14.30 -11.30 13.95
CA ARG A 31 -14.47 -12.76 13.96
C ARG A 31 -14.37 -13.38 15.36
N GLY A 32 -14.25 -12.57 16.39
CA GLY A 32 -14.26 -13.01 17.79
C GLY A 32 -12.89 -13.38 18.36
N HIS A 33 -11.78 -13.02 17.68
CA HIS A 33 -10.44 -13.18 18.25
C HIS A 33 -10.10 -12.02 19.20
N GLU A 34 -9.21 -12.28 20.17
CA GLU A 34 -8.63 -11.25 21.03
C GLU A 34 -7.44 -10.60 20.31
N VAL A 35 -7.68 -9.42 19.72
CA VAL A 35 -6.67 -8.78 18.88
C VAL A 35 -6.05 -7.58 19.55
N THR A 36 -4.72 -7.54 19.59
CA THR A 36 -3.91 -6.40 20.01
C THR A 36 -3.17 -5.81 18.83
N LEU A 37 -3.41 -4.54 18.52
CA LEU A 37 -2.58 -3.74 17.63
C LEU A 37 -1.48 -3.10 18.47
N PHE A 38 -0.24 -3.47 18.19
CA PHE A 38 0.92 -3.02 18.93
C PHE A 38 1.78 -2.11 18.07
N THR A 39 2.05 -0.90 18.56
CA THR A 39 2.87 0.10 17.88
C THR A 39 3.97 0.64 18.77
N TRP A 40 5.01 1.18 18.16
CA TRP A 40 6.00 1.98 18.85
C TRP A 40 5.63 3.46 18.89
N ASN A 41 4.83 3.90 17.92
CA ASN A 41 4.23 5.22 17.88
C ASN A 41 2.87 5.14 17.18
N ALA A 42 1.79 5.43 17.89
CA ALA A 42 0.42 5.33 17.38
C ALA A 42 -0.04 6.55 16.58
N GLU A 43 0.82 7.57 16.39
CA GLU A 43 0.46 8.78 15.66
C GLU A 43 0.28 8.50 14.15
N GLY A 44 -0.77 9.07 13.60
CA GLY A 44 -1.02 9.06 12.16
C GLY A 44 -2.47 8.82 11.77
N PRO A 45 -2.83 9.08 10.50
CA PRO A 45 -4.21 9.01 10.02
C PRO A 45 -4.83 7.61 10.10
N ASN A 46 -4.02 6.55 10.04
CA ASN A 46 -4.50 5.18 10.15
C ASN A 46 -4.99 4.81 11.58
N ALA A 47 -4.66 5.61 12.61
CA ALA A 47 -5.15 5.40 13.97
C ALA A 47 -6.68 5.50 14.06
N ALA A 48 -7.28 6.41 13.28
CA ALA A 48 -8.73 6.60 13.23
C ALA A 48 -9.50 5.41 12.60
N LEU A 49 -8.80 4.53 11.87
CA LEU A 49 -9.41 3.35 11.24
C LEU A 49 -9.56 2.16 12.20
N ARG A 50 -8.94 2.22 13.38
CA ARG A 50 -8.95 1.12 14.34
C ARG A 50 -10.33 0.98 14.99
N SER A 51 -10.86 -0.24 14.97
CA SER A 51 -12.08 -0.61 15.71
C SER A 51 -11.85 -0.55 17.21
N ALA A 52 -12.90 -0.20 17.96
CA ALA A 52 -12.89 -0.27 19.43
C ALA A 52 -12.65 -1.69 19.97
N ALA A 53 -12.97 -2.73 19.19
CA ALA A 53 -12.74 -4.13 19.54
C ALA A 53 -11.24 -4.53 19.50
N VAL A 54 -10.39 -3.72 18.87
CA VAL A 54 -8.94 -3.96 18.79
C VAL A 54 -8.23 -3.23 19.92
N HIS A 55 -7.56 -3.96 20.80
CA HIS A 55 -6.77 -3.37 21.88
C HIS A 55 -5.51 -2.69 21.33
N LEU A 56 -5.29 -1.41 21.64
CA LEU A 56 -4.10 -0.68 21.22
C LEU A 56 -3.04 -0.67 22.33
N VAL A 57 -1.83 -1.10 21.99
CA VAL A 57 -0.64 -0.92 22.84
C VAL A 57 0.33 -0.01 22.09
N ASP A 58 0.59 1.16 22.66
CA ASP A 58 1.57 2.12 22.13
C ASP A 58 2.70 2.31 23.11
N PHE A 59 3.94 2.25 22.62
CA PHE A 59 5.11 2.51 23.46
C PHE A 59 5.50 3.98 23.54
N GLY A 60 4.93 4.84 22.72
CA GLY A 60 5.24 6.26 22.69
C GLY A 60 6.70 6.56 22.36
N LEU A 61 7.34 5.75 21.52
CA LEU A 61 8.73 5.96 21.15
C LEU A 61 8.82 7.06 20.09
N LEU A 62 9.65 8.07 20.35
CA LEU A 62 9.86 9.18 19.44
C LEU A 62 10.64 8.72 18.19
N LEU A 63 10.12 9.09 17.02
CA LEU A 63 10.81 8.95 15.74
C LEU A 63 11.88 10.04 15.60
N ARG A 64 13.03 9.70 15.05
CA ARG A 64 14.03 10.65 14.57
C ARG A 64 14.14 10.51 13.05
N GLY A 65 13.58 11.47 12.32
CA GLY A 65 13.46 11.38 10.87
C GLY A 65 12.58 10.18 10.45
N GLU A 66 13.09 9.32 9.57
CA GLU A 66 12.37 8.11 9.11
C GLU A 66 12.59 6.87 10.00
N GLY A 67 13.31 6.97 11.12
CA GLY A 67 13.66 5.83 11.95
C GLY A 67 13.72 6.11 13.46
N TYR A 68 14.13 5.11 14.22
CA TYR A 68 14.31 5.19 15.67
C TYR A 68 15.80 5.27 16.02
N ALA A 69 16.13 5.99 17.09
CA ALA A 69 17.50 5.97 17.64
C ALA A 69 17.87 4.53 18.08
N LYS A 70 19.17 4.18 17.98
CA LYS A 70 19.65 2.83 18.37
C LYS A 70 19.21 2.44 19.79
N SER A 71 19.28 3.38 20.75
CA SER A 71 18.83 3.17 22.12
C SER A 71 17.31 2.93 22.22
N ALA A 72 16.51 3.59 21.41
CA ALA A 72 15.06 3.38 21.33
C ALA A 72 14.75 1.99 20.75
N THR A 73 15.52 1.54 19.75
CA THR A 73 15.36 0.20 19.17
C THR A 73 15.62 -0.88 20.21
N LEU A 74 16.72 -0.79 20.97
CA LEU A 74 17.02 -1.77 22.01
C LEU A 74 15.95 -1.79 23.12
N LYS A 75 15.55 -0.61 23.60
CA LYS A 75 14.41 -0.47 24.53
C LYS A 75 13.13 -1.07 23.97
N GLY A 76 12.85 -0.83 22.69
CA GLY A 76 11.71 -1.38 21.98
C GLY A 76 11.71 -2.90 21.96
N ILE A 77 12.86 -3.54 21.65
CA ILE A 77 12.99 -5.01 21.66
C ILE A 77 12.69 -5.58 23.05
N VAL A 78 13.30 -5.02 24.10
CA VAL A 78 13.10 -5.50 25.48
C VAL A 78 11.65 -5.31 25.94
N ARG A 79 11.06 -4.14 25.68
CA ARG A 79 9.65 -3.86 26.00
C ARG A 79 8.70 -4.78 25.25
N SER A 80 8.98 -5.06 23.97
CA SER A 80 8.20 -5.99 23.14
C SER A 80 8.30 -7.42 23.68
N ALA A 81 9.49 -7.87 24.08
CA ALA A 81 9.66 -9.18 24.71
C ALA A 81 8.87 -9.32 26.01
N ASN A 82 8.87 -8.29 26.86
CA ASN A 82 8.07 -8.26 28.09
C ASN A 82 6.56 -8.23 27.79
N LEU A 83 6.14 -7.50 26.74
CA LEU A 83 4.75 -7.51 26.29
C LEU A 83 4.32 -8.92 25.87
N PHE A 84 5.14 -9.62 25.07
CA PHE A 84 4.83 -10.99 24.63
C PHE A 84 4.78 -12.00 25.80
N ARG A 85 5.62 -11.84 26.82
CA ARG A 85 5.52 -12.68 28.04
C ARG A 85 4.19 -12.47 28.76
N ARG A 86 3.70 -11.23 28.82
CA ARG A 86 2.41 -10.89 29.50
C ARG A 86 1.21 -11.32 28.69
N LEU A 87 1.19 -11.02 27.38
CA LEU A 87 0.06 -11.34 26.51
C LEU A 87 -0.02 -12.83 26.17
N ASN A 88 1.14 -13.51 26.17
CA ASN A 88 1.27 -14.90 25.71
C ASN A 88 0.47 -15.17 24.45
N PRO A 89 0.76 -14.48 23.31
CA PRO A 89 -0.04 -14.55 22.11
C PRO A 89 0.07 -15.92 21.44
N ASP A 90 -0.99 -16.32 20.73
CA ASP A 90 -0.98 -17.51 19.89
C ASP A 90 -0.32 -17.21 18.52
N ALA A 91 -0.48 -15.98 18.04
CA ALA A 91 0.07 -15.54 16.76
C ALA A 91 0.55 -14.08 16.81
N VAL A 92 1.62 -13.79 16.06
CA VAL A 92 2.16 -12.43 15.88
C VAL A 92 2.38 -12.18 14.40
N TYR A 93 1.76 -11.13 13.88
CA TYR A 93 1.97 -10.58 12.55
C TYR A 93 2.82 -9.32 12.65
N SER A 94 3.76 -9.10 11.75
CA SER A 94 4.58 -7.88 11.73
C SER A 94 4.90 -7.40 10.33
N ALA A 95 5.09 -6.09 10.15
CA ALA A 95 5.53 -5.43 8.93
C ALA A 95 6.16 -4.06 9.28
N PRO A 96 6.97 -3.48 8.39
CA PRO A 96 7.72 -4.06 7.27
C PRO A 96 9.03 -4.74 7.73
N GLU A 97 10.01 -4.89 6.84
CA GLU A 97 11.22 -5.70 7.02
C GLU A 97 11.97 -5.45 8.33
N PHE A 98 12.18 -4.18 8.71
CA PHE A 98 12.87 -3.85 9.97
C PHE A 98 12.03 -4.24 11.20
N ALA A 99 10.72 -4.04 11.15
CA ALA A 99 9.81 -4.50 12.20
C ALA A 99 9.80 -6.02 12.32
N ASN A 100 9.88 -6.74 11.18
CA ASN A 100 9.98 -8.21 11.15
C ASN A 100 11.22 -8.70 11.92
N LEU A 101 12.39 -8.08 11.69
CA LEU A 101 13.62 -8.42 12.42
C LEU A 101 13.46 -8.14 13.92
N VAL A 102 12.96 -6.96 14.27
CA VAL A 102 12.75 -6.56 15.67
C VAL A 102 11.79 -7.51 16.38
N MET A 103 10.71 -7.93 15.73
CA MET A 103 9.75 -8.87 16.31
C MET A 103 10.32 -10.27 16.42
N ALA A 104 11.08 -10.74 15.44
CA ALA A 104 11.80 -12.03 15.55
C ALA A 104 12.71 -12.06 16.79
N LEU A 105 13.55 -11.03 16.97
CA LEU A 105 14.43 -10.91 18.14
C LEU A 105 13.64 -10.81 19.46
N SER A 106 12.54 -10.05 19.47
CA SER A 106 11.69 -9.90 20.66
C SER A 106 11.01 -11.20 21.06
N LEU A 107 10.52 -11.98 20.10
CA LEU A 107 9.91 -13.29 20.33
C LEU A 107 10.93 -14.32 20.81
N MET A 108 12.16 -14.30 20.27
CA MET A 108 13.26 -15.15 20.76
C MET A 108 13.65 -14.78 22.18
N LEU A 109 13.82 -13.49 22.49
CA LEU A 109 14.12 -13.00 23.84
C LEU A 109 13.00 -13.32 24.84
N ALA A 110 11.75 -13.28 24.40
CA ALA A 110 10.60 -13.68 25.21
C ALA A 110 10.50 -15.19 25.41
N ARG A 111 11.23 -16.01 24.66
CA ARG A 111 11.03 -17.46 24.52
C ARG A 111 9.58 -17.81 24.17
N SER A 112 8.95 -16.98 23.34
CA SER A 112 7.55 -17.13 22.97
C SER A 112 7.36 -18.29 21.99
N ARG A 113 6.28 -19.07 22.21
CA ARG A 113 5.85 -20.14 21.30
C ARG A 113 4.84 -19.68 20.24
N ALA A 114 4.54 -18.38 20.22
CA ALA A 114 3.60 -17.80 19.23
C ALA A 114 4.00 -18.17 17.80
N LYS A 115 3.04 -18.49 16.96
CA LYS A 115 3.25 -18.51 15.51
C LYS A 115 3.67 -17.12 15.05
N PHE A 116 4.68 -17.02 14.17
CA PHE A 116 5.18 -15.74 13.70
C PHE A 116 5.03 -15.61 12.19
N PHE A 117 4.39 -14.52 11.77
CA PHE A 117 4.04 -14.21 10.39
C PHE A 117 4.62 -12.85 9.98
N PRO A 118 5.92 -12.78 9.61
CA PRO A 118 6.48 -11.57 9.02
C PRO A 118 5.84 -11.31 7.66
N SER A 119 5.42 -10.06 7.41
CA SER A 119 4.79 -9.63 6.17
C SER A 119 5.69 -8.66 5.40
N PHE A 120 5.74 -8.83 4.07
CA PHE A 120 6.61 -8.10 3.15
C PHE A 120 5.74 -7.34 2.16
N HIS A 121 5.86 -6.00 2.18
CA HIS A 121 4.99 -5.07 1.46
C HIS A 121 5.71 -4.26 0.37
N ALA A 122 6.99 -4.45 0.19
CA ALA A 122 7.80 -3.75 -0.80
C ALA A 122 8.60 -4.73 -1.64
N ALA A 123 8.89 -4.31 -2.87
CA ALA A 123 9.84 -5.03 -3.70
C ALA A 123 11.22 -5.03 -3.05
N ALA A 124 11.81 -6.19 -2.96
CA ALA A 124 13.14 -6.37 -2.40
C ALA A 124 14.25 -5.78 -3.29
N SER A 125 13.95 -5.55 -4.57
CA SER A 125 14.83 -4.91 -5.55
C SER A 125 15.00 -3.40 -5.32
N LEU A 126 14.13 -2.76 -4.51
CA LEU A 126 14.32 -1.36 -4.16
C LEU A 126 15.52 -1.21 -3.20
N PRO A 127 16.40 -0.22 -3.44
CA PRO A 127 17.51 0.01 -2.55
C PRO A 127 16.98 0.28 -1.13
N ALA A 128 17.46 -0.50 -0.18
CA ALA A 128 17.07 -0.34 1.22
C ALA A 128 17.47 1.05 1.71
N SER A 129 16.50 1.90 2.02
CA SER A 129 16.74 3.21 2.60
C SER A 129 17.08 3.07 4.08
N GLY A 130 18.34 3.38 4.42
CA GLY A 130 18.80 3.42 5.80
C GLY A 130 19.47 2.13 6.33
N LEU A 131 20.24 2.31 7.39
CA LEU A 131 21.06 1.25 8.01
C LEU A 131 20.21 0.09 8.56
N GLY A 132 19.02 0.40 9.12
CA GLY A 132 18.13 -0.59 9.70
C GLY A 132 17.56 -1.57 8.67
N ALA A 133 17.18 -1.05 7.49
CA ALA A 133 16.68 -1.90 6.40
C ALA A 133 17.79 -2.79 5.82
N ARG A 134 19.02 -2.27 5.68
CA ARG A 134 20.18 -3.07 5.25
C ARG A 134 20.51 -4.18 6.25
N LEU A 135 20.45 -3.87 7.57
CA LEU A 135 20.66 -4.86 8.62
C LEU A 135 19.55 -5.92 8.61
N ALA A 136 18.29 -5.53 8.38
CA ALA A 136 17.18 -6.47 8.30
C ALA A 136 17.34 -7.45 7.12
N ILE A 137 17.86 -6.97 5.99
CA ILE A 137 18.18 -7.82 4.84
C ILE A 137 19.32 -8.79 5.19
N TRP A 138 20.39 -8.30 5.78
CA TRP A 138 21.52 -9.13 6.17
C TRP A 138 21.16 -10.19 7.24
N LEU A 139 20.22 -9.87 8.13
CA LEU A 139 19.70 -10.78 9.15
C LEU A 139 18.40 -11.50 8.76
N SER A 140 18.06 -11.52 7.45
CA SER A 140 16.84 -12.18 6.94
C SER A 140 16.74 -13.65 7.36
N ALA A 141 17.87 -14.35 7.44
CA ALA A 141 17.92 -15.73 7.91
C ALA A 141 17.38 -15.92 9.34
N LEU A 142 17.59 -14.95 10.25
CA LEU A 142 17.01 -14.99 11.59
C LEU A 142 15.47 -14.86 11.55
N VAL A 143 14.97 -13.98 10.71
CA VAL A 143 13.52 -13.84 10.49
C VAL A 143 12.95 -15.11 9.90
N ALA A 144 13.60 -15.68 8.87
CA ALA A 144 13.20 -16.93 8.23
C ALA A 144 13.22 -18.12 9.21
N ALA A 145 14.24 -18.24 10.05
CA ALA A 145 14.35 -19.28 11.07
C ALA A 145 13.18 -19.21 12.06
N ARG A 146 12.82 -17.99 12.52
CA ARG A 146 11.76 -17.78 13.52
C ARG A 146 10.35 -17.82 12.90
N ALA A 147 10.21 -17.52 11.61
CA ALA A 147 8.93 -17.46 10.94
C ALA A 147 8.24 -18.83 10.86
N THR A 148 6.94 -18.85 11.14
CA THR A 148 6.07 -19.98 10.86
C THR A 148 5.74 -20.00 9.36
N LYS A 149 5.25 -18.87 8.83
CA LYS A 149 5.10 -18.55 7.41
C LYS A 149 5.43 -17.08 7.20
N ALA A 150 5.99 -16.75 6.04
CA ALA A 150 6.24 -15.38 5.60
C ALA A 150 5.14 -14.97 4.62
N ILE A 151 4.47 -13.86 4.87
CA ILE A 151 3.40 -13.35 4.01
C ILE A 151 4.03 -12.39 2.99
N ALA A 152 3.86 -12.69 1.71
CA ALA A 152 4.19 -11.81 0.60
C ALA A 152 2.90 -11.22 0.02
N VAL A 153 2.86 -9.89 -0.17
CA VAL A 153 1.64 -9.21 -0.65
C VAL A 153 1.35 -9.44 -2.14
N SER A 154 2.29 -10.05 -2.86
CA SER A 154 2.14 -10.48 -4.26
C SER A 154 3.06 -11.65 -4.56
N ALA A 155 2.77 -12.39 -5.62
CA ALA A 155 3.64 -13.47 -6.08
C ALA A 155 5.06 -12.97 -6.42
N GLY A 156 5.17 -11.75 -6.94
CA GLY A 156 6.46 -11.12 -7.21
C GLY A 156 7.28 -10.88 -5.94
N VAL A 157 6.67 -10.30 -4.90
CA VAL A 157 7.32 -10.12 -3.59
C VAL A 157 7.69 -11.49 -3.00
N GLY A 158 6.85 -12.52 -3.20
CA GLY A 158 7.15 -13.90 -2.80
C GLY A 158 8.43 -14.43 -3.43
N ARG A 159 8.59 -14.27 -4.76
CA ARG A 159 9.84 -14.66 -5.45
C ARG A 159 11.06 -13.90 -4.93
N ASP A 160 10.91 -12.62 -4.65
CA ASP A 160 12.00 -11.79 -4.13
C ASP A 160 12.51 -12.26 -2.75
N ILE A 161 11.61 -12.61 -1.83
CA ILE A 161 12.03 -13.09 -0.50
C ILE A 161 12.60 -14.51 -0.57
N ILE A 162 12.12 -15.37 -1.47
CA ILE A 162 12.72 -16.67 -1.74
C ILE A 162 14.16 -16.50 -2.27
N ALA A 163 14.37 -15.57 -3.19
CA ALA A 163 15.71 -15.25 -3.71
C ALA A 163 16.65 -14.66 -2.64
N ARG A 164 16.15 -14.31 -1.46
CA ARG A 164 16.90 -13.87 -0.27
C ARG A 164 16.94 -14.93 0.85
N ASP A 165 16.99 -16.18 0.46
CA ASP A 165 17.16 -17.34 1.34
C ASP A 165 15.98 -17.65 2.29
N PHE A 166 14.78 -17.10 2.02
CA PHE A 166 13.59 -17.62 2.68
C PHE A 166 13.20 -18.98 2.09
N PRO A 167 12.99 -20.02 2.90
CA PRO A 167 12.53 -21.30 2.40
C PRO A 167 11.19 -21.15 1.68
N GLU A 168 11.08 -21.62 0.45
CA GLU A 168 9.85 -21.55 -0.36
C GLU A 168 8.65 -22.15 0.38
N SER A 169 8.86 -23.26 1.10
CA SER A 169 7.82 -23.91 1.90
C SER A 169 7.26 -23.02 3.02
N LYS A 170 7.95 -21.96 3.41
CA LYS A 170 7.49 -20.98 4.39
C LYS A 170 6.83 -19.74 3.79
N VAL A 171 6.92 -19.53 2.47
CA VAL A 171 6.35 -18.33 1.83
C VAL A 171 4.89 -18.62 1.45
N VAL A 172 4.02 -17.66 1.74
CA VAL A 172 2.61 -17.65 1.32
C VAL A 172 2.29 -16.30 0.72
N VAL A 173 1.57 -16.30 -0.40
CA VAL A 173 1.09 -15.07 -1.01
C VAL A 173 -0.30 -14.77 -0.46
N ILE A 174 -0.44 -13.61 0.18
CA ILE A 174 -1.72 -13.07 0.63
C ILE A 174 -1.75 -11.60 0.23
N ASN A 175 -2.63 -11.28 -0.73
CA ASN A 175 -2.75 -9.94 -1.26
C ASN A 175 -3.25 -8.94 -0.21
N ASN A 176 -3.04 -7.66 -0.46
CA ASN A 176 -3.56 -6.62 0.43
C ASN A 176 -5.09 -6.52 0.32
N PRO A 177 -5.78 -6.29 1.45
CA PRO A 177 -7.23 -6.13 1.44
C PRO A 177 -7.66 -4.80 0.83
N LEU A 178 -8.75 -4.82 0.08
CA LEU A 178 -9.50 -3.64 -0.30
C LEU A 178 -10.24 -3.11 0.95
N PRO A 179 -10.06 -1.84 1.31
CA PRO A 179 -10.86 -1.24 2.38
C PRO A 179 -12.36 -1.40 2.13
N PRO A 180 -13.18 -1.56 3.18
CA PRO A 180 -14.63 -1.51 3.03
C PRO A 180 -15.06 -0.24 2.31
N ALA A 181 -16.04 -0.36 1.42
CA ALA A 181 -16.60 0.79 0.73
C ALA A 181 -17.17 1.77 1.76
N VAL A 182 -16.58 2.94 1.86
CA VAL A 182 -17.15 4.06 2.60
C VAL A 182 -18.01 4.83 1.61
N ALA A 183 -19.28 5.05 1.94
CA ALA A 183 -20.13 5.90 1.11
C ALA A 183 -19.46 7.28 0.97
N PRO A 184 -19.41 7.85 -0.25
CA PRO A 184 -18.83 9.17 -0.45
C PRO A 184 -19.45 10.15 0.54
N GLN A 185 -18.63 10.83 1.32
CA GLN A 185 -19.14 11.87 2.19
C GLN A 185 -19.74 12.96 1.31
N ARG A 186 -20.92 13.48 1.67
CA ARG A 186 -21.54 14.64 1.00
C ARG A 186 -20.77 15.94 1.31
N LYS A 187 -19.45 15.90 1.21
CA LYS A 187 -18.57 17.05 1.37
C LYS A 187 -18.16 17.56 0.01
N SER A 188 -18.24 18.85 -0.19
CA SER A 188 -17.60 19.52 -1.30
C SER A 188 -16.15 19.80 -0.93
N TYR A 189 -15.22 19.37 -1.76
CA TYR A 189 -13.79 19.59 -1.61
C TYR A 189 -13.36 20.72 -2.56
N ALA A 190 -12.45 21.60 -2.11
CA ALA A 190 -11.95 22.70 -2.93
C ALA A 190 -11.36 22.23 -4.27
N TRP A 191 -10.72 21.06 -4.30
CA TRP A 191 -10.16 20.49 -5.51
C TRP A 191 -11.24 20.14 -6.56
N GLN A 192 -12.48 19.80 -6.15
CA GLN A 192 -13.57 19.50 -7.08
C GLN A 192 -14.01 20.77 -7.84
N ALA A 193 -14.11 21.90 -7.14
CA ALA A 193 -14.41 23.18 -7.77
C ALA A 193 -13.27 23.60 -8.72
N ALA A 194 -12.01 23.42 -8.31
CA ALA A 194 -10.85 23.69 -9.15
C ALA A 194 -10.85 22.81 -10.40
N LEU A 195 -11.13 21.50 -10.28
CA LEU A 195 -11.22 20.56 -11.39
C LEU A 195 -12.36 20.93 -12.36
N ALA A 196 -13.51 21.36 -11.85
CA ALA A 196 -14.63 21.81 -12.66
C ALA A 196 -14.29 23.10 -13.45
N ALA A 197 -13.51 23.99 -12.87
CA ALA A 197 -13.06 25.22 -13.51
C ALA A 197 -12.04 25.01 -14.66
N MET A 198 -11.44 23.82 -14.78
CA MET A 198 -10.50 23.50 -15.87
C MET A 198 -11.18 23.24 -17.23
N GLY A 199 -12.49 23.37 -17.32
CA GLY A 199 -13.26 23.12 -18.53
C GLY A 199 -13.70 21.67 -18.71
N ASP A 200 -14.03 21.30 -19.95
CA ASP A 200 -14.60 20.00 -20.30
C ASP A 200 -13.52 18.98 -20.70
N GLY A 201 -13.90 17.73 -20.69
CA GLY A 201 -13.08 16.60 -21.11
C GLY A 201 -12.96 15.53 -20.02
N PRO A 202 -12.55 14.30 -20.38
CA PRO A 202 -12.38 13.22 -19.43
C PRO A 202 -11.33 13.54 -18.38
N VAL A 203 -11.56 13.07 -17.16
CA VAL A 203 -10.68 13.23 -16.02
C VAL A 203 -9.80 12.00 -15.87
N ILE A 204 -8.51 12.19 -16.04
CA ILE A 204 -7.50 11.17 -15.73
C ILE A 204 -7.01 11.42 -14.31
N ALA A 205 -7.02 10.39 -13.47
CA ALA A 205 -6.59 10.50 -12.08
C ALA A 205 -5.41 9.60 -11.77
N THR A 206 -4.57 10.04 -10.86
CA THR A 206 -3.58 9.21 -10.16
C THR A 206 -3.55 9.53 -8.69
N ALA A 207 -3.18 8.56 -7.85
CA ALA A 207 -3.09 8.76 -6.41
C ALA A 207 -1.82 8.10 -5.85
N GLY A 208 -1.06 8.84 -5.04
CA GLY A 208 0.12 8.31 -4.40
C GLY A 208 1.09 9.39 -3.92
N ARG A 209 2.10 8.98 -3.16
CA ARG A 209 3.16 9.89 -2.72
C ARG A 209 3.95 10.44 -3.91
N LEU A 210 4.29 11.71 -3.89
CA LEU A 210 5.09 12.34 -4.95
C LEU A 210 6.59 12.06 -4.73
N VAL A 211 6.98 10.80 -5.01
CA VAL A 211 8.35 10.27 -4.84
C VAL A 211 8.83 9.60 -6.13
N PRO A 212 10.16 9.41 -6.32
CA PRO A 212 10.71 8.92 -7.59
C PRO A 212 10.10 7.61 -8.09
N VAL A 213 9.86 6.65 -7.20
CA VAL A 213 9.32 5.33 -7.57
C VAL A 213 7.93 5.38 -8.20
N LYS A 214 7.15 6.45 -7.99
CA LYS A 214 5.82 6.64 -8.58
C LYS A 214 5.83 7.23 -9.99
N ASP A 215 6.96 7.71 -10.44
CA ASP A 215 7.24 8.24 -11.79
C ASP A 215 6.13 9.09 -12.43
N HIS A 216 5.61 10.04 -11.66
CA HIS A 216 4.62 11.00 -12.16
C HIS A 216 5.15 11.82 -13.36
N ARG A 217 6.48 11.85 -13.57
CA ARG A 217 7.05 12.53 -14.72
C ARG A 217 6.70 11.84 -16.04
N THR A 218 6.72 10.51 -16.07
CA THR A 218 6.24 9.74 -17.22
C THR A 218 4.75 9.98 -17.46
N LEU A 219 3.94 10.06 -16.40
CA LEU A 219 2.51 10.42 -16.51
C LEU A 219 2.32 11.80 -17.14
N LEU A 220 3.02 12.82 -16.67
CA LEU A 220 2.91 14.18 -17.23
C LEU A 220 3.26 14.23 -18.73
N ARG A 221 4.34 13.53 -19.14
CA ARG A 221 4.72 13.44 -20.57
C ARG A 221 3.68 12.71 -21.40
N ALA A 222 3.15 11.61 -20.91
CA ALA A 222 2.10 10.86 -21.60
C ALA A 222 0.81 11.68 -21.71
N PHE A 223 0.46 12.38 -20.65
CA PHE A 223 -0.71 13.27 -20.65
C PHE A 223 -0.54 14.43 -21.63
N ALA A 224 0.65 15.04 -21.71
CA ALA A 224 0.92 16.08 -22.71
C ALA A 224 0.72 15.58 -24.15
N ALA A 225 1.19 14.37 -24.46
CA ALA A 225 0.97 13.76 -25.77
C ALA A 225 -0.50 13.47 -26.05
N LEU A 226 -1.27 12.97 -25.09
CA LEU A 226 -2.72 12.79 -25.20
C LEU A 226 -3.44 14.12 -25.42
N ARG A 227 -3.09 15.13 -24.62
CA ARG A 227 -3.71 16.46 -24.62
C ARG A 227 -3.52 17.22 -25.92
N ALA A 228 -2.43 16.95 -26.64
CA ALA A 228 -2.19 17.51 -27.97
C ALA A 228 -3.23 17.06 -29.02
N GLY A 229 -3.87 15.91 -28.83
CA GLY A 229 -4.84 15.34 -29.76
C GLY A 229 -6.32 15.45 -29.32
N ARG A 230 -6.59 15.66 -28.03
CA ARG A 230 -7.96 15.71 -27.49
C ARG A 230 -8.04 16.46 -26.16
N PRO A 231 -9.19 17.08 -25.83
CA PRO A 231 -9.43 17.63 -24.50
C PRO A 231 -9.33 16.54 -23.41
N ALA A 232 -8.63 16.83 -22.34
CA ALA A 232 -8.55 15.98 -21.15
C ALA A 232 -8.06 16.81 -19.97
N ARG A 233 -8.33 16.35 -18.74
CA ARG A 233 -7.88 16.94 -17.46
C ARG A 233 -7.13 15.87 -16.66
N LEU A 234 -6.04 16.27 -16.03
CA LEU A 234 -5.29 15.39 -15.13
C LEU A 234 -5.42 15.87 -13.69
N VAL A 235 -5.77 14.97 -12.78
CA VAL A 235 -5.74 15.24 -11.35
C VAL A 235 -4.76 14.31 -10.65
N ILE A 236 -3.87 14.89 -9.84
CA ILE A 236 -2.84 14.17 -9.09
C ILE A 236 -3.14 14.33 -7.61
N PHE A 237 -3.55 13.22 -6.96
CA PHE A 237 -3.82 13.15 -5.54
C PHE A 237 -2.58 12.66 -4.79
N GLY A 238 -2.13 13.43 -3.81
CA GLY A 238 -1.00 13.08 -2.97
C GLY A 238 0.00 14.21 -2.78
N GLU A 239 0.92 13.97 -1.88
CA GLU A 239 1.99 14.90 -1.50
C GLU A 239 3.35 14.20 -1.51
N GLY A 240 4.41 14.98 -1.53
CA GLY A 240 5.77 14.45 -1.44
C GLY A 240 6.85 15.42 -1.90
N PRO A 241 8.11 15.04 -1.73
CA PRO A 241 9.25 15.92 -1.99
C PRO A 241 9.40 16.33 -3.47
N LEU A 242 8.73 15.66 -4.40
CA LEU A 242 8.79 16.01 -5.82
C LEU A 242 7.71 17.02 -6.24
N ALA A 243 6.79 17.45 -5.37
CA ALA A 243 5.67 18.34 -5.72
C ALA A 243 6.12 19.54 -6.56
N ALA A 244 7.02 20.36 -6.05
CA ALA A 244 7.51 21.56 -6.76
C ALA A 244 8.16 21.24 -8.12
N LYS A 245 8.90 20.11 -8.21
CA LYS A 245 9.52 19.69 -9.48
C LYS A 245 8.50 19.21 -10.51
N LEU A 246 7.41 18.58 -10.07
CA LEU A 246 6.33 18.10 -10.94
C LEU A 246 5.49 19.28 -11.45
N HIS A 247 5.19 20.27 -10.60
CA HIS A 247 4.57 21.52 -11.04
C HIS A 247 5.41 22.22 -12.12
N ALA A 248 6.70 22.44 -11.85
CA ALA A 248 7.60 23.06 -12.82
C ALA A 248 7.68 22.25 -14.14
N CYS A 249 7.64 20.92 -14.05
CA CYS A 249 7.62 20.05 -15.23
C CYS A 249 6.33 20.25 -16.05
N ALA A 250 5.16 20.31 -15.42
CA ALA A 250 3.90 20.54 -16.10
C ALA A 250 3.87 21.89 -16.84
N GLU A 251 4.36 22.95 -16.20
CA GLU A 251 4.51 24.27 -16.83
C GLU A 251 5.48 24.24 -18.02
N GLN A 252 6.66 23.64 -17.86
CA GLN A 252 7.67 23.54 -18.92
C GLN A 252 7.21 22.80 -20.18
N ILE A 253 6.35 21.79 -20.02
CA ILE A 253 5.81 21.01 -21.14
C ILE A 253 4.46 21.53 -21.63
N GLY A 254 3.99 22.68 -21.11
CA GLY A 254 2.83 23.42 -21.62
C GLY A 254 1.47 22.85 -21.22
N ILE A 255 1.38 22.07 -20.13
CA ILE A 255 0.13 21.48 -19.64
C ILE A 255 -0.27 21.97 -18.24
N GLY A 256 0.35 23.03 -17.72
CA GLY A 256 0.11 23.52 -16.35
C GLY A 256 -1.35 23.81 -16.05
N GLN A 257 -2.09 24.33 -17.03
CA GLN A 257 -3.53 24.64 -16.88
C GLN A 257 -4.46 23.40 -16.98
N ASP A 258 -3.94 22.28 -17.50
CA ASP A 258 -4.70 21.03 -17.67
C ASP A 258 -4.38 20.00 -16.56
N VAL A 259 -3.53 20.36 -15.57
CA VAL A 259 -3.11 19.49 -14.46
C VAL A 259 -3.45 20.11 -13.11
N LEU A 260 -4.25 19.43 -12.34
CA LEU A 260 -4.58 19.79 -10.97
C LEU A 260 -3.77 18.93 -9.97
N PHE A 261 -2.92 19.55 -9.17
CA PHE A 261 -2.30 18.92 -8.02
C PHE A 261 -3.19 19.14 -6.79
N ALA A 262 -4.02 18.14 -6.47
CA ALA A 262 -5.05 18.25 -5.44
C ALA A 262 -4.52 18.10 -4.00
N GLY A 263 -3.25 17.76 -3.83
CA GLY A 263 -2.68 17.48 -2.51
C GLY A 263 -3.19 16.16 -1.90
N TYR A 264 -2.98 15.98 -0.61
CA TYR A 264 -3.47 14.80 0.11
C TYR A 264 -4.98 14.92 0.36
N VAL A 265 -5.74 13.92 -0.07
CA VAL A 265 -7.19 13.84 0.14
C VAL A 265 -7.50 12.61 0.99
N ASN A 266 -8.15 12.82 2.15
CA ASN A 266 -8.53 11.75 3.07
C ASN A 266 -9.92 11.14 2.75
N ASP A 267 -10.30 11.17 1.48
CA ASP A 267 -11.53 10.54 0.96
C ASP A 267 -11.23 9.89 -0.40
N PRO A 268 -10.66 8.68 -0.41
CA PRO A 268 -10.35 7.98 -1.65
C PRO A 268 -11.58 7.76 -2.55
N ALA A 269 -12.77 7.55 -1.95
CA ALA A 269 -13.99 7.34 -2.71
C ALA A 269 -14.34 8.57 -3.57
N ALA A 270 -14.20 9.77 -3.03
CA ALA A 270 -14.39 11.02 -3.79
C ALA A 270 -13.35 11.17 -4.92
N CYS A 271 -12.09 10.76 -4.67
CA CYS A 271 -11.04 10.81 -5.68
C CYS A 271 -11.36 9.90 -6.89
N TYR A 272 -11.76 8.66 -6.64
CA TYR A 272 -12.10 7.72 -7.71
C TYR A 272 -13.43 8.07 -8.40
N ALA A 273 -14.41 8.58 -7.67
CA ALA A 273 -15.70 9.00 -8.25
C ALA A 273 -15.58 10.16 -9.25
N ALA A 274 -14.51 10.93 -9.19
CA ALA A 274 -14.25 12.04 -10.12
C ALA A 274 -13.49 11.60 -11.39
N ALA A 275 -13.04 10.35 -11.49
CA ALA A 275 -12.16 9.88 -12.54
C ALA A 275 -12.89 9.07 -13.60
N ASP A 276 -12.61 9.36 -14.87
CA ASP A 276 -13.00 8.53 -16.04
C ASP A 276 -11.93 7.47 -16.33
N LEU A 277 -10.68 7.70 -15.89
CA LEU A 277 -9.55 6.80 -16.05
C LEU A 277 -8.58 6.97 -14.88
N PHE A 278 -8.12 5.87 -14.31
CA PHE A 278 -7.07 5.88 -13.28
C PHE A 278 -5.76 5.33 -13.83
N VAL A 279 -4.63 6.00 -13.56
CA VAL A 279 -3.31 5.65 -14.09
C VAL A 279 -2.30 5.50 -12.98
N LEU A 280 -1.58 4.38 -12.97
CA LEU A 280 -0.44 4.13 -12.10
C LEU A 280 0.85 3.99 -12.92
N THR A 281 1.82 4.88 -12.68
CA THR A 281 3.09 4.94 -13.47
C THR A 281 4.31 4.45 -12.71
N SER A 282 4.12 3.74 -11.62
CA SER A 282 5.22 3.32 -10.74
C SER A 282 6.30 2.51 -11.47
N THR A 283 7.54 2.70 -11.07
CA THR A 283 8.67 1.88 -11.54
C THR A 283 8.81 0.58 -10.76
N SER A 284 8.20 0.51 -9.57
CA SER A 284 8.14 -0.67 -8.73
C SER A 284 7.00 -0.54 -7.72
N GLU A 285 6.33 -1.64 -7.45
CA GLU A 285 5.27 -1.76 -6.44
C GLU A 285 5.48 -3.02 -5.59
N GLY A 286 4.92 -3.04 -4.39
CA GLY A 286 4.75 -4.32 -3.68
C GLY A 286 3.47 -5.00 -4.12
N PHE A 287 2.37 -4.20 -4.21
CA PHE A 287 1.06 -4.66 -4.67
C PHE A 287 0.39 -3.66 -5.63
N GLY A 288 0.06 -2.46 -5.17
CA GLY A 288 -0.63 -1.44 -5.96
C GLY A 288 -2.08 -1.25 -5.54
N ASN A 289 -2.32 -1.07 -4.23
CA ASN A 289 -3.66 -0.94 -3.63
C ASN A 289 -4.59 0.02 -4.39
N VAL A 290 -4.04 1.13 -4.89
CA VAL A 290 -4.81 2.15 -5.62
C VAL A 290 -5.46 1.62 -6.90
N LEU A 291 -4.89 0.59 -7.54
CA LEU A 291 -5.51 -0.08 -8.69
C LEU A 291 -6.77 -0.83 -8.26
N VAL A 292 -6.69 -1.58 -7.16
CA VAL A 292 -7.83 -2.31 -6.62
C VAL A 292 -8.93 -1.35 -6.17
N GLU A 293 -8.56 -0.25 -5.53
CA GLU A 293 -9.48 0.80 -5.08
C GLU A 293 -10.20 1.46 -6.28
N ALA A 294 -9.47 1.80 -7.36
CA ALA A 294 -10.05 2.35 -8.59
C ALA A 294 -11.01 1.35 -9.26
N MET A 295 -10.61 0.08 -9.37
CA MET A 295 -11.45 -0.99 -9.92
C MET A 295 -12.72 -1.20 -9.09
N ALA A 296 -12.63 -1.12 -7.76
CA ALA A 296 -13.79 -1.21 -6.87
C ALA A 296 -14.78 -0.06 -7.07
N ALA A 297 -14.29 1.13 -7.41
CA ALA A 297 -15.12 2.26 -7.83
C ALA A 297 -15.72 2.07 -9.24
N GLY A 298 -15.20 1.11 -10.02
CA GLY A 298 -15.61 0.85 -11.41
C GLY A 298 -14.89 1.72 -12.42
N VAL A 299 -13.78 2.33 -12.03
CA VAL A 299 -12.95 3.21 -12.89
C VAL A 299 -11.99 2.35 -13.71
N PRO A 300 -11.93 2.50 -15.03
CA PRO A 300 -10.93 1.86 -15.87
C PRO A 300 -9.52 2.19 -15.41
N VAL A 301 -8.60 1.23 -15.53
CA VAL A 301 -7.24 1.36 -14.99
C VAL A 301 -6.18 1.05 -16.02
N ILE A 302 -5.11 1.85 -16.01
CA ILE A 302 -3.86 1.59 -16.70
C ILE A 302 -2.75 1.56 -15.66
N SER A 303 -1.83 0.62 -15.79
CA SER A 303 -0.62 0.60 -14.99
C SER A 303 0.62 0.38 -15.85
N THR A 304 1.73 0.94 -15.44
CA THR A 304 3.01 0.40 -15.87
C THR A 304 3.10 -1.06 -15.43
N ASP A 305 3.73 -1.88 -16.26
CA ASP A 305 4.09 -3.27 -15.91
C ASP A 305 5.28 -3.28 -14.94
N ALA A 306 5.09 -2.53 -13.85
CA ALA A 306 6.05 -2.48 -12.76
C ALA A 306 6.23 -3.88 -12.17
N PRO A 307 7.45 -4.25 -11.78
CA PRO A 307 7.67 -5.51 -11.07
C PRO A 307 6.71 -5.67 -9.90
N HIS A 308 6.18 -6.90 -9.75
CA HIS A 308 5.32 -7.40 -8.67
C HIS A 308 3.82 -7.11 -8.92
N GLY A 309 3.11 -6.47 -8.01
CA GLY A 309 1.65 -6.43 -7.91
C GLY A 309 0.79 -6.05 -9.13
N PRO A 310 1.09 -5.01 -9.93
CA PRO A 310 0.18 -4.53 -10.99
C PRO A 310 -0.28 -5.63 -11.98
N ARG A 311 0.64 -6.42 -12.51
CA ARG A 311 0.33 -7.51 -13.44
C ARG A 311 -0.63 -8.54 -12.80
N GLU A 312 -0.41 -8.88 -11.52
CA GLU A 312 -1.25 -9.81 -10.76
C GLU A 312 -2.66 -9.25 -10.54
N ILE A 313 -2.77 -7.98 -10.15
CA ILE A 313 -4.06 -7.29 -9.98
C ILE A 313 -4.83 -7.26 -11.29
N LEU A 314 -4.17 -6.87 -12.37
CA LEU A 314 -4.79 -6.71 -13.68
C LEU A 314 -4.93 -8.03 -14.46
N GLY A 315 -4.55 -9.18 -13.87
CA GLY A 315 -4.70 -10.50 -14.46
C GLY A 315 -4.08 -10.60 -15.85
N ASP A 316 -2.80 -10.21 -15.95
CA ASP A 316 -2.03 -10.16 -17.21
C ASP A 316 -2.65 -9.27 -18.30
N GLY A 317 -3.29 -8.17 -17.91
CA GLY A 317 -3.92 -7.21 -18.83
C GLY A 317 -5.42 -7.45 -19.08
N ARG A 318 -6.03 -8.48 -18.48
CA ARG A 318 -7.45 -8.80 -18.66
C ARG A 318 -8.39 -7.78 -18.00
N PHE A 319 -7.97 -7.13 -16.93
CA PHE A 319 -8.78 -6.21 -16.15
C PHE A 319 -8.31 -4.76 -16.23
N GLY A 320 -7.34 -4.46 -17.09
CA GLY A 320 -6.79 -3.13 -17.33
C GLY A 320 -5.52 -3.21 -18.16
N THR A 321 -5.09 -2.09 -18.71
CA THR A 321 -3.95 -2.09 -19.63
C THR A 321 -2.61 -2.02 -18.89
N LEU A 322 -1.65 -2.84 -19.32
CA LEU A 322 -0.27 -2.81 -18.87
C LEU A 322 0.62 -2.19 -19.95
N VAL A 323 1.45 -1.23 -19.57
CA VAL A 323 2.42 -0.56 -20.45
C VAL A 323 3.84 -0.70 -19.90
N PRO A 324 4.89 -0.65 -20.73
CA PRO A 324 6.27 -0.69 -20.24
C PRO A 324 6.56 0.46 -19.25
N VAL A 325 7.39 0.18 -18.24
CA VAL A 325 7.84 1.20 -17.28
C VAL A 325 8.62 2.31 -18.01
N GLY A 326 8.25 3.58 -17.75
CA GLY A 326 8.90 4.75 -18.31
C GLY A 326 8.53 5.08 -19.76
N ASP A 327 7.67 4.29 -20.41
CA ASP A 327 7.23 4.51 -21.79
C ASP A 327 6.02 5.45 -21.85
N ALA A 328 6.31 6.76 -21.97
CA ALA A 328 5.27 7.79 -22.06
C ALA A 328 4.44 7.69 -23.34
N ALA A 329 5.02 7.20 -24.45
CA ALA A 329 4.31 7.09 -25.73
C ALA A 329 3.30 5.93 -25.69
N ALA A 330 3.72 4.76 -25.21
CA ALA A 330 2.81 3.63 -24.99
C ALA A 330 1.69 3.99 -24.01
N LEU A 331 2.02 4.74 -22.94
CA LEU A 331 1.04 5.19 -21.96
C LEU A 331 0.01 6.16 -22.57
N ALA A 332 0.44 7.13 -23.37
CA ALA A 332 -0.46 8.07 -24.06
C ALA A 332 -1.42 7.35 -24.99
N LYS A 333 -0.92 6.38 -25.77
CA LYS A 333 -1.74 5.53 -26.63
C LYS A 333 -2.76 4.73 -25.84
N ALA A 334 -2.32 4.07 -24.76
CA ALA A 334 -3.20 3.30 -23.87
C ALA A 334 -4.29 4.17 -23.23
N MET A 335 -3.97 5.42 -22.82
CA MET A 335 -4.96 6.37 -22.30
C MET A 335 -6.03 6.68 -23.34
N ALA A 336 -5.63 6.98 -24.60
CA ALA A 336 -6.58 7.26 -25.67
C ALA A 336 -7.51 6.07 -25.91
N GLU A 337 -6.93 4.87 -26.09
CA GLU A 337 -7.67 3.63 -26.36
C GLU A 337 -8.62 3.26 -25.21
N THR A 338 -8.18 3.41 -23.95
CA THR A 338 -9.02 3.08 -22.78
C THR A 338 -10.16 4.08 -22.58
N LEU A 339 -9.95 5.35 -22.91
CA LEU A 339 -11.02 6.35 -22.87
C LEU A 339 -12.07 6.13 -23.95
N ASP A 340 -11.68 5.64 -25.13
CA ASP A 340 -12.58 5.32 -26.22
C ASP A 340 -13.29 3.96 -26.04
N HIS A 341 -12.61 3.01 -25.40
CA HIS A 341 -13.10 1.64 -25.18
C HIS A 341 -12.87 1.20 -23.71
N PRO A 342 -13.59 1.77 -22.74
CA PRO A 342 -13.36 1.50 -21.33
C PRO A 342 -13.78 0.07 -20.95
N THR A 343 -12.99 -0.56 -20.08
CA THR A 343 -13.39 -1.82 -19.46
C THR A 343 -14.68 -1.61 -18.66
N PRO A 344 -15.73 -2.45 -18.85
CA PRO A 344 -16.98 -2.27 -18.15
C PRO A 344 -16.84 -2.27 -16.63
N ALA A 345 -17.47 -1.31 -15.95
CA ALA A 345 -17.38 -1.14 -14.50
C ALA A 345 -17.76 -2.41 -13.72
N ALA A 346 -18.71 -3.20 -14.21
CA ALA A 346 -19.12 -4.46 -13.57
C ALA A 346 -17.98 -5.49 -13.55
N VAL A 347 -17.17 -5.56 -14.63
CA VAL A 347 -16.01 -6.46 -14.72
C VAL A 347 -14.95 -6.05 -13.70
N LEU A 348 -14.68 -4.75 -13.59
CA LEU A 348 -13.70 -4.19 -12.64
C LEU A 348 -14.11 -4.43 -11.19
N LYS A 349 -15.37 -4.11 -10.86
CA LYS A 349 -15.93 -4.32 -9.53
C LYS A 349 -15.92 -5.80 -9.14
N ASN A 350 -16.24 -6.69 -10.07
CA ASN A 350 -16.20 -8.13 -9.81
C ASN A 350 -14.77 -8.61 -9.51
N ARG A 351 -13.76 -8.10 -10.25
CA ARG A 351 -12.35 -8.41 -9.94
C ARG A 351 -11.93 -7.87 -8.57
N ALA A 352 -12.36 -6.67 -8.19
CA ALA A 352 -12.04 -6.08 -6.89
C ALA A 352 -12.58 -6.91 -5.70
N VAL A 353 -13.66 -7.68 -5.89
CA VAL A 353 -14.20 -8.60 -4.86
C VAL A 353 -13.18 -9.66 -4.42
N ASP A 354 -12.21 -10.00 -5.26
CA ASP A 354 -11.17 -10.98 -4.88
C ASP A 354 -10.25 -10.48 -3.76
N PHE A 355 -10.24 -9.17 -3.52
CA PHE A 355 -9.41 -8.50 -2.54
C PHE A 355 -10.19 -7.96 -1.33
N THR A 356 -11.45 -8.34 -1.13
CA THR A 356 -12.24 -7.88 0.01
C THR A 356 -11.60 -8.26 1.34
N VAL A 357 -11.82 -7.43 2.37
CA VAL A 357 -11.31 -7.66 3.73
C VAL A 357 -11.70 -9.06 4.23
N ASP A 358 -12.93 -9.52 3.96
CA ASP A 358 -13.40 -10.84 4.36
C ASP A 358 -12.60 -11.97 3.69
N LYS A 359 -12.42 -11.92 2.33
CA LYS A 359 -11.65 -12.95 1.61
C LYS A 359 -10.19 -13.00 2.06
N ILE A 360 -9.58 -11.85 2.25
CA ILE A 360 -8.19 -11.77 2.74
C ILE A 360 -8.12 -12.20 4.21
N GLY A 361 -9.10 -11.80 5.03
CA GLY A 361 -9.23 -12.24 6.43
C GLY A 361 -9.30 -13.77 6.57
N ASN A 362 -10.03 -14.47 5.69
CA ASN A 362 -10.06 -15.93 5.65
C ASN A 362 -8.65 -16.53 5.46
N GLN A 363 -7.82 -15.92 4.61
CA GLN A 363 -6.45 -16.39 4.38
C GLN A 363 -5.54 -16.13 5.60
N TYR A 364 -5.70 -14.98 6.28
CA TYR A 364 -4.98 -14.70 7.53
C TYR A 364 -5.40 -15.66 8.65
N GLU A 365 -6.69 -15.92 8.80
CA GLU A 365 -7.24 -16.84 9.82
C GLU A 365 -6.80 -18.29 9.57
N ALA A 366 -6.70 -18.72 8.31
CA ALA A 366 -6.23 -20.06 7.96
C ALA A 366 -4.77 -20.35 8.37
N LEU A 367 -3.98 -19.32 8.68
CA LEU A 367 -2.62 -19.46 9.21
C LEU A 367 -2.59 -19.75 10.72
N LEU A 368 -3.69 -19.45 11.44
CA LEU A 368 -3.80 -19.60 12.90
C LEU A 368 -3.91 -21.05 13.32
#